data_3f13ae19c13ea37dbf5afcbf1a4378ba
#
_entry.id   3f13ae19c13ea37dbf5afcbf1a4378ba
#
_cell.length_a   1.000
_cell.length_b   1.000
_cell.length_c   1.000
_cell.angle_alpha   90.00
_cell.angle_beta   90.00
_cell.angle_gamma   90.00
#
_symmetry.space_group_name_H-M   'P 1'
#
loop_
_entity.id
_entity.type
_entity.pdbx_description
1 polymer ?
#
loop_
_entity_poly.entity_id
_entity_poly.type
_entity_poly.pdbx_seq_one_letter_code
_entity_poly.pdbx_strand_id
1 'polypeptide(L)'
;MKKIALIFGATGQDGAYLAKLLLKKNYIVHGVKRRSSSFNTHRIDDIYSDIHKKTNFYLHYGDLTDSLSVLKIIKKIKPNEIYNLGAQSHVGVSFEVPEYTANVDGLGALRILDAILTLGLKNKIKFYQAGTSEMFGASKPPQSEKTNFYPRSPYAAAKLYAHWITVNYREAYNIFACNGILFNHESPLRGETFVTKKIVSELCKISLFGKGKLFLGNLYSKRD
;
A
#
# COMPACT_ATOMS: atom_id res chain seq x y z
N MET A 1 -23.43 -13.69 -6.88
CA MET A 1 -23.14 -12.57 -5.95
C MET A 1 -21.90 -11.81 -6.43
N LYS A 2 -21.87 -10.48 -6.28
CA LYS A 2 -20.66 -9.70 -6.57
C LYS A 2 -19.57 -10.05 -5.56
N LYS A 3 -18.30 -10.09 -6.01
CA LYS A 3 -17.16 -10.24 -5.10
C LYS A 3 -16.93 -8.94 -4.33
N ILE A 4 -16.46 -9.07 -3.09
CA ILE A 4 -16.17 -7.97 -2.19
C ILE A 4 -14.65 -7.88 -2.00
N ALA A 5 -14.07 -6.72 -2.28
CA ALA A 5 -12.66 -6.42 -2.05
C ALA A 5 -12.51 -5.39 -0.93
N LEU A 6 -11.52 -5.61 -0.05
CA LEU A 6 -11.09 -4.66 0.98
C LEU A 6 -9.67 -4.20 0.66
N ILE A 7 -9.47 -2.87 0.56
CA ILE A 7 -8.18 -2.26 0.21
C ILE A 7 -7.71 -1.39 1.37
N PHE A 8 -6.66 -1.79 2.08
CA PHE A 8 -5.93 -0.92 2.97
C PHE A 8 -5.01 -0.02 2.14
N GLY A 9 -5.02 1.30 2.41
CA GLY A 9 -4.30 2.28 1.59
C GLY A 9 -5.02 2.69 0.31
N ALA A 10 -6.35 2.63 0.28
CA ALA A 10 -7.18 2.94 -0.89
C ALA A 10 -7.00 4.38 -1.44
N THR A 11 -6.51 5.32 -0.63
CA THR A 11 -6.23 6.71 -1.02
C THR A 11 -4.82 6.94 -1.57
N GLY A 12 -3.98 5.90 -1.58
CA GLY A 12 -2.67 5.92 -2.24
C GLY A 12 -2.78 5.79 -3.75
N GLN A 13 -1.66 5.94 -4.47
CA GLN A 13 -1.60 5.77 -5.93
C GLN A 13 -2.19 4.43 -6.35
N ASP A 14 -1.60 3.34 -5.89
CA ASP A 14 -1.97 1.98 -6.31
C ASP A 14 -3.37 1.60 -5.82
N GLY A 15 -3.73 2.02 -4.60
CA GLY A 15 -5.06 1.78 -4.04
C GLY A 15 -6.16 2.43 -4.87
N ALA A 16 -5.94 3.64 -5.37
CA ALA A 16 -6.89 4.33 -6.23
C ALA A 16 -7.06 3.64 -7.59
N TYR A 17 -5.97 3.24 -8.24
CA TYR A 17 -6.04 2.50 -9.50
C TYR A 17 -6.69 1.12 -9.32
N LEU A 18 -6.32 0.40 -8.27
CA LEU A 18 -6.93 -0.90 -7.97
C LEU A 18 -8.42 -0.78 -7.69
N ALA A 19 -8.84 0.22 -6.90
CA ALA A 19 -10.26 0.46 -6.64
C ALA A 19 -11.04 0.69 -7.93
N LYS A 20 -10.54 1.57 -8.81
CA LYS A 20 -11.14 1.83 -10.13
C LYS A 20 -11.22 0.59 -11.01
N LEU A 21 -10.15 -0.22 -11.04
CA LEU A 21 -10.10 -1.47 -11.79
C LEU A 21 -11.14 -2.49 -11.27
N LEU A 22 -11.23 -2.67 -9.96
CA LEU A 22 -12.15 -3.62 -9.34
C LEU A 22 -13.62 -3.19 -9.54
N LEU A 23 -13.91 -1.89 -9.47
CA LEU A 23 -15.24 -1.36 -9.80
C LEU A 23 -15.63 -1.66 -11.25
N LYS A 24 -14.70 -1.48 -12.21
CA LYS A 24 -14.90 -1.86 -13.62
C LYS A 24 -15.13 -3.36 -13.79
N LYS A 25 -14.56 -4.19 -12.90
CA LYS A 25 -14.77 -5.65 -12.84
C LYS A 25 -16.01 -6.04 -12.03
N ASN A 26 -16.88 -5.10 -11.71
CA ASN A 26 -18.14 -5.30 -11.01
C ASN A 26 -18.01 -5.84 -9.57
N TYR A 27 -16.91 -5.52 -8.88
CA TYR A 27 -16.74 -5.74 -7.45
C TYR A 27 -17.52 -4.72 -6.61
N ILE A 28 -17.81 -5.09 -5.37
CA ILE A 28 -18.05 -4.14 -4.28
C ILE A 28 -16.70 -3.87 -3.63
N VAL A 29 -16.30 -2.61 -3.59
CA VAL A 29 -14.97 -2.21 -3.11
C VAL A 29 -15.10 -1.43 -1.82
N HIS A 30 -14.41 -1.89 -0.78
CA HIS A 30 -14.28 -1.22 0.49
C HIS A 30 -12.85 -0.70 0.64
N GLY A 31 -12.68 0.61 0.70
CA GLY A 31 -11.40 1.26 0.96
C GLY A 31 -11.22 1.59 2.43
N VAL A 32 -10.00 1.46 2.95
CA VAL A 32 -9.62 1.92 4.28
C VAL A 32 -8.67 3.09 4.16
N LYS A 33 -8.96 4.18 4.89
CA LYS A 33 -8.10 5.35 5.03
C LYS A 33 -7.88 5.69 6.50
N ARG A 34 -6.71 6.27 6.80
CA ARG A 34 -6.44 6.83 8.13
C ARG A 34 -7.23 8.13 8.35
N ARG A 35 -7.52 8.42 9.60
CA ARG A 35 -8.02 9.75 9.97
C ARG A 35 -6.89 10.78 9.76
N SER A 36 -7.20 11.85 9.05
CA SER A 36 -6.33 13.00 8.85
C SER A 36 -7.13 14.28 9.06
N SER A 37 -6.48 15.35 9.52
CA SER A 37 -7.09 16.67 9.64
C SER A 37 -7.27 17.33 8.26
N SER A 38 -6.46 16.96 7.26
CA SER A 38 -6.60 17.41 5.88
C SER A 38 -7.27 16.36 5.00
N PHE A 39 -7.90 16.79 3.92
CA PHE A 39 -8.46 15.87 2.94
C PHE A 39 -7.34 15.09 2.23
N ASN A 40 -7.48 13.76 2.16
CA ASN A 40 -6.53 12.87 1.52
C ASN A 40 -7.20 11.92 0.51
N THR A 41 -8.34 12.33 -0.07
CA THR A 41 -9.16 11.51 -0.97
C THR A 41 -9.05 11.91 -2.44
N HIS A 42 -8.32 12.96 -2.80
CA HIS A 42 -8.27 13.53 -4.15
C HIS A 42 -8.02 12.51 -5.28
N ARG A 43 -7.35 11.37 -4.98
CA ARG A 43 -7.11 10.28 -5.96
C ARG A 43 -8.33 9.41 -6.24
N ILE A 44 -9.33 9.47 -5.37
CA ILE A 44 -10.54 8.64 -5.42
C ILE A 44 -11.82 9.47 -5.43
N ASP A 45 -11.75 10.80 -5.50
CA ASP A 45 -12.93 11.67 -5.45
C ASP A 45 -13.88 11.41 -6.63
N ASP A 46 -13.35 10.95 -7.77
CA ASP A 46 -14.14 10.58 -8.94
C ASP A 46 -14.97 9.28 -8.77
N ILE A 47 -14.59 8.43 -7.82
CA ILE A 47 -15.30 7.18 -7.50
C ILE A 47 -15.96 7.21 -6.13
N TYR A 48 -15.58 8.16 -5.27
CA TYR A 48 -16.15 8.36 -3.95
C TYR A 48 -17.30 9.35 -4.05
N SER A 49 -18.50 8.83 -4.06
CA SER A 49 -19.72 9.63 -4.03
C SER A 49 -20.31 9.68 -2.61
N ASP A 50 -21.26 10.57 -2.41
CA ASP A 50 -22.05 10.71 -1.20
C ASP A 50 -22.56 9.33 -0.72
N ILE A 51 -22.44 9.06 0.59
CA ILE A 51 -22.90 7.82 1.23
C ILE A 51 -24.39 7.55 1.04
N HIS A 52 -25.17 8.59 0.73
CA HIS A 52 -26.61 8.51 0.45
C HIS A 52 -26.91 8.01 -0.98
N LYS A 53 -25.93 7.98 -1.86
CA LYS A 53 -26.06 7.43 -3.21
C LYS A 53 -25.71 5.96 -3.24
N LYS A 54 -26.48 5.15 -3.94
CA LYS A 54 -26.13 3.74 -4.20
C LYS A 54 -24.83 3.68 -5.00
N THR A 55 -23.75 3.25 -4.35
CA THR A 55 -22.44 3.07 -4.97
C THR A 55 -21.92 1.69 -4.63
N ASN A 56 -21.00 1.18 -5.44
CA ASN A 56 -20.24 -0.03 -5.13
C ASN A 56 -18.89 0.27 -4.44
N PHE A 57 -18.61 1.54 -4.11
CA PHE A 57 -17.41 1.96 -3.39
C PHE A 57 -17.77 2.53 -2.03
N TYR A 58 -17.18 1.99 -0.98
CA TYR A 58 -17.39 2.39 0.41
C TYR A 58 -16.05 2.73 1.06
N LEU A 59 -16.00 3.82 1.82
CA LEU A 59 -14.79 4.26 2.50
C LEU A 59 -14.93 4.15 4.02
N HIS A 60 -13.93 3.55 4.67
CA HIS A 60 -13.89 3.31 6.11
C HIS A 60 -12.69 4.01 6.74
N TYR A 61 -12.85 4.47 7.96
CA TYR A 61 -11.72 4.87 8.79
C TYR A 61 -11.11 3.64 9.47
N GLY A 62 -9.78 3.52 9.40
CA GLY A 62 -9.03 2.47 10.07
C GLY A 62 -7.54 2.75 10.02
N ASP A 63 -6.78 2.13 10.91
CA ASP A 63 -5.34 2.26 10.98
C ASP A 63 -4.69 0.88 11.14
N LEU A 64 -3.63 0.62 10.38
CA LEU A 64 -2.87 -0.63 10.47
C LEU A 64 -2.11 -0.79 11.80
N THR A 65 -1.94 0.31 12.55
CA THR A 65 -1.36 0.30 13.90
C THR A 65 -2.36 -0.12 14.98
N ASP A 66 -3.66 -0.16 14.65
CA ASP A 66 -4.74 -0.52 15.57
C ASP A 66 -5.36 -1.88 15.21
N SER A 67 -4.96 -2.92 15.96
CA SER A 67 -5.44 -4.30 15.76
C SER A 67 -6.95 -4.43 15.85
N LEU A 68 -7.58 -3.69 16.78
CA LEU A 68 -9.03 -3.74 16.97
C LEU A 68 -9.77 -3.10 15.81
N SER A 69 -9.26 -1.99 15.27
CA SER A 69 -9.79 -1.35 14.08
C SER A 69 -9.75 -2.30 12.88
N VAL A 70 -8.62 -2.95 12.63
CA VAL A 70 -8.45 -3.95 11.55
C VAL A 70 -9.44 -5.09 11.72
N LEU A 71 -9.51 -5.69 12.91
CA LEU A 71 -10.42 -6.79 13.21
C LEU A 71 -11.90 -6.40 12.97
N LYS A 72 -12.34 -5.25 13.49
CA LYS A 72 -13.72 -4.77 13.33
C LYS A 72 -14.10 -4.56 11.87
N ILE A 73 -13.21 -3.99 11.07
CA ILE A 73 -13.44 -3.75 9.64
C ILE A 73 -13.60 -5.09 8.90
N ILE A 74 -12.68 -6.04 9.08
CA ILE A 74 -12.74 -7.35 8.43
C ILE A 74 -14.00 -8.13 8.87
N LYS A 75 -14.32 -8.11 10.18
CA LYS A 75 -15.53 -8.74 10.72
C LYS A 75 -16.82 -8.18 10.11
N LYS A 76 -16.89 -6.86 9.96
CA LYS A 76 -18.07 -6.16 9.40
C LYS A 76 -18.25 -6.47 7.90
N ILE A 77 -17.17 -6.45 7.13
CA ILE A 77 -17.21 -6.53 5.66
C ILE A 77 -17.21 -7.97 5.18
N LYS A 78 -16.45 -8.86 5.82
CA LYS A 78 -16.23 -10.25 5.40
C LYS A 78 -15.87 -10.36 3.92
N PRO A 79 -14.78 -9.70 3.47
CA PRO A 79 -14.43 -9.62 2.07
C PRO A 79 -14.02 -10.98 1.49
N ASN A 80 -14.07 -11.10 0.15
CA ASN A 80 -13.48 -12.23 -0.56
C ASN A 80 -11.97 -12.04 -0.77
N GLU A 81 -11.55 -10.80 -0.92
CA GLU A 81 -10.16 -10.44 -1.21
C GLU A 81 -9.74 -9.25 -0.36
N ILE A 82 -8.54 -9.32 0.23
CA ILE A 82 -7.91 -8.21 0.96
C ILE A 82 -6.61 -7.85 0.26
N TYR A 83 -6.45 -6.57 -0.04
CA TYR A 83 -5.25 -5.97 -0.61
C TYR A 83 -4.63 -5.02 0.41
N ASN A 84 -3.46 -5.38 0.93
CA ASN A 84 -2.70 -4.52 1.82
C ASN A 84 -1.70 -3.67 1.04
N LEU A 85 -2.14 -2.45 0.68
CA LEU A 85 -1.33 -1.42 0.02
C LEU A 85 -1.02 -0.26 0.99
N GLY A 86 -1.48 -0.36 2.24
CA GLY A 86 -1.22 0.63 3.28
C GLY A 86 0.23 0.57 3.73
N ALA A 87 0.91 1.72 3.74
CA ALA A 87 2.30 1.82 4.16
C ALA A 87 2.69 3.25 4.54
N GLN A 88 3.75 3.38 5.34
CA GLN A 88 4.63 4.54 5.36
C GLN A 88 5.71 4.30 4.28
N SER A 89 5.48 4.73 3.06
CA SER A 89 6.27 4.32 1.88
C SER A 89 7.45 5.24 1.54
N HIS A 90 7.74 6.27 2.36
CA HIS A 90 8.85 7.18 2.12
C HIS A 90 10.11 6.67 2.83
N VAL A 91 11.08 6.16 2.05
CA VAL A 91 12.32 5.55 2.58
C VAL A 91 13.08 6.51 3.51
N GLY A 92 13.29 7.77 3.10
CA GLY A 92 13.97 8.77 3.93
C GLY A 92 13.31 8.95 5.29
N VAL A 93 11.99 9.12 5.33
CA VAL A 93 11.20 9.28 6.56
C VAL A 93 11.30 8.05 7.48
N SER A 94 11.54 6.85 6.94
CA SER A 94 11.68 5.65 7.75
C SER A 94 12.89 5.70 8.71
N PHE A 95 13.92 6.48 8.39
CA PHE A 95 15.06 6.71 9.29
C PHE A 95 14.73 7.68 10.44
N GLU A 96 13.78 8.59 10.21
CA GLU A 96 13.33 9.55 11.24
C GLU A 96 12.31 8.93 12.20
N VAL A 97 11.44 8.04 11.68
CA VAL A 97 10.36 7.38 12.45
C VAL A 97 10.37 5.86 12.25
N PRO A 98 11.46 5.15 12.63
CA PRO A 98 11.62 3.72 12.33
C PRO A 98 10.60 2.84 13.04
N GLU A 99 10.24 3.15 14.28
CA GLU A 99 9.25 2.40 15.06
C GLU A 99 7.85 2.49 14.42
N TYR A 100 7.43 3.69 14.04
CA TYR A 100 6.16 3.88 13.34
C TYR A 100 6.14 3.12 12.01
N THR A 101 7.23 3.18 11.25
CA THR A 101 7.38 2.46 9.98
C THR A 101 7.27 0.95 10.19
N ALA A 102 7.97 0.39 11.19
CA ALA A 102 7.88 -1.04 11.52
C ALA A 102 6.45 -1.43 11.94
N ASN A 103 5.79 -0.58 12.72
CA ASN A 103 4.45 -0.82 13.22
C ASN A 103 3.39 -0.84 12.10
N VAL A 104 3.49 0.09 11.15
CA VAL A 104 2.57 0.15 9.98
C VAL A 104 2.90 -0.93 8.96
N ASP A 105 4.15 -0.96 8.49
CA ASP A 105 4.54 -1.70 7.28
C ASP A 105 4.83 -3.18 7.57
N GLY A 106 5.34 -3.50 8.76
CA GLY A 106 5.59 -4.86 9.22
C GLY A 106 4.41 -5.44 9.98
N LEU A 107 4.15 -4.93 11.18
CA LEU A 107 3.10 -5.46 12.05
C LEU A 107 1.69 -5.26 11.50
N GLY A 108 1.47 -4.27 10.63
CA GLY A 108 0.19 -4.09 9.94
C GLY A 108 -0.23 -5.32 9.13
N ALA A 109 0.71 -5.96 8.42
CA ALA A 109 0.46 -7.21 7.70
C ALA A 109 0.09 -8.35 8.65
N LEU A 110 0.83 -8.49 9.75
CA LEU A 110 0.52 -9.48 10.80
C LEU A 110 -0.89 -9.30 11.35
N ARG A 111 -1.30 -8.06 11.68
CA ARG A 111 -2.64 -7.77 12.22
C ARG A 111 -3.76 -8.18 11.28
N ILE A 112 -3.59 -8.00 9.97
CA ILE A 112 -4.59 -8.44 8.98
C ILE A 112 -4.66 -9.96 8.94
N LEU A 113 -3.52 -10.64 8.87
CA LEU A 113 -3.44 -12.11 8.81
C LEU A 113 -4.02 -12.74 10.09
N ASP A 114 -3.67 -12.20 11.25
CA ASP A 114 -4.18 -12.66 12.54
C ASP A 114 -5.69 -12.42 12.67
N ALA A 115 -6.19 -11.29 12.19
CA ALA A 115 -7.64 -11.03 12.15
C ALA A 115 -8.39 -12.03 11.25
N ILE A 116 -7.80 -12.42 10.11
CA ILE A 116 -8.37 -13.46 9.22
C ILE A 116 -8.51 -14.79 9.96
N LEU A 117 -7.47 -15.20 10.71
CA LEU A 117 -7.47 -16.43 11.51
C LEU A 117 -8.47 -16.35 12.66
N THR A 118 -8.39 -15.32 13.49
CA THR A 118 -9.25 -15.09 14.66
C THR A 118 -10.74 -15.12 14.28
N LEU A 119 -11.07 -14.60 13.10
CA LEU A 119 -12.45 -14.61 12.61
C LEU A 119 -12.87 -15.90 11.90
N GLY A 120 -12.00 -16.91 11.80
CA GLY A 120 -12.27 -18.16 11.10
C GLY A 120 -12.50 -18.01 9.60
N LEU A 121 -11.89 -17.00 8.97
CA LEU A 121 -12.13 -16.64 7.56
C LEU A 121 -11.03 -17.13 6.62
N LYS A 122 -10.09 -17.94 7.08
CA LYS A 122 -8.92 -18.39 6.31
C LYS A 122 -9.25 -19.06 4.97
N ASN A 123 -10.35 -19.79 4.88
CA ASN A 123 -10.79 -20.48 3.67
C ASN A 123 -11.67 -19.62 2.74
N LYS A 124 -12.00 -18.40 3.17
CA LYS A 124 -12.92 -17.50 2.45
C LYS A 124 -12.23 -16.27 1.86
N ILE A 125 -11.12 -15.88 2.46
CA ILE A 125 -10.40 -14.64 2.11
C ILE A 125 -9.11 -14.99 1.39
N LYS A 126 -8.85 -14.29 0.27
CA LYS A 126 -7.55 -14.23 -0.39
C LYS A 126 -6.85 -12.96 0.04
N PHE A 127 -5.60 -13.06 0.46
CA PHE A 127 -4.80 -11.93 0.92
C PHE A 127 -3.65 -11.63 -0.04
N TYR A 128 -3.48 -10.36 -0.38
CA TYR A 128 -2.34 -9.84 -1.12
C TYR A 128 -1.58 -8.81 -0.28
N GLN A 129 -0.27 -9.02 -0.11
CA GLN A 129 0.65 -8.09 0.52
C GLN A 129 1.47 -7.37 -0.53
N ALA A 130 1.41 -6.05 -0.55
CA ALA A 130 2.33 -5.24 -1.36
C ALA A 130 3.72 -5.20 -0.70
N GLY A 131 4.67 -5.89 -1.32
CA GLY A 131 6.10 -5.80 -0.98
C GLY A 131 6.78 -4.66 -1.74
N THR A 132 8.10 -4.70 -1.83
CA THR A 132 8.91 -3.66 -2.48
C THR A 132 10.23 -4.23 -2.98
N SER A 133 10.77 -3.70 -4.08
CA SER A 133 12.14 -3.99 -4.53
C SER A 133 13.21 -3.55 -3.53
N GLU A 134 12.91 -2.60 -2.64
CA GLU A 134 13.83 -2.16 -1.57
C GLU A 134 14.24 -3.31 -0.62
N MET A 135 13.48 -4.42 -0.59
CA MET A 135 13.88 -5.62 0.15
C MET A 135 15.19 -6.22 -0.37
N PHE A 136 15.46 -6.10 -1.68
CA PHE A 136 16.72 -6.55 -2.25
C PHE A 136 17.92 -5.72 -1.78
N GLY A 137 17.74 -4.42 -1.60
CA GLY A 137 18.71 -3.51 -0.99
C GLY A 137 20.09 -3.59 -1.64
N ALA A 138 21.07 -4.19 -0.93
CA ALA A 138 22.45 -4.34 -1.40
C ALA A 138 22.71 -5.62 -2.23
N SER A 139 21.70 -6.42 -2.53
CA SER A 139 21.84 -7.59 -3.40
C SER A 139 22.21 -7.18 -4.82
N LYS A 140 23.15 -7.90 -5.43
CA LYS A 140 23.63 -7.59 -6.78
C LYS A 140 22.55 -7.80 -7.83
N PRO A 141 22.40 -6.89 -8.81
CA PRO A 141 21.54 -7.13 -9.98
C PRO A 141 22.16 -8.16 -10.94
N PRO A 142 21.33 -8.80 -11.82
CA PRO A 142 19.86 -8.68 -11.85
C PRO A 142 19.22 -9.47 -10.72
N GLN A 143 18.12 -8.92 -10.17
CA GLN A 143 17.34 -9.59 -9.13
C GLN A 143 16.22 -10.44 -9.75
N SER A 144 15.83 -11.48 -9.00
CA SER A 144 14.71 -12.36 -9.30
C SER A 144 14.05 -12.81 -8.00
N GLU A 145 12.97 -13.57 -8.07
CA GLU A 145 12.29 -14.12 -6.90
C GLU A 145 13.17 -15.09 -6.08
N LYS A 146 14.30 -15.55 -6.64
CA LYS A 146 15.29 -16.41 -5.97
C LYS A 146 16.44 -15.62 -5.35
N THR A 147 16.55 -14.32 -5.59
CA THR A 147 17.61 -13.48 -5.06
C THR A 147 17.40 -13.25 -3.56
N ASN A 148 18.43 -13.44 -2.77
CA ASN A 148 18.40 -13.18 -1.34
C ASN A 148 18.14 -11.70 -1.06
N PHE A 149 17.29 -11.41 -0.10
CA PHE A 149 17.02 -10.06 0.36
C PHE A 149 18.13 -9.55 1.26
N TYR A 150 18.50 -8.27 1.08
CA TYR A 150 19.49 -7.59 1.92
C TYR A 150 19.05 -6.11 2.15
N PRO A 151 18.01 -5.87 2.96
CA PRO A 151 17.42 -4.54 3.14
C PRO A 151 18.42 -3.53 3.70
N ARG A 152 18.30 -2.26 3.28
CA ARG A 152 19.23 -1.17 3.63
C ARG A 152 18.52 0.03 4.27
N SER A 153 17.25 -0.12 4.65
CA SER A 153 16.48 0.92 5.34
C SER A 153 15.50 0.31 6.33
N PRO A 154 15.03 1.05 7.35
CA PRO A 154 13.96 0.60 8.25
C PRO A 154 12.68 0.24 7.49
N TYR A 155 12.35 0.99 6.43
CA TYR A 155 11.24 0.66 5.53
C TYR A 155 11.41 -0.72 4.88
N ALA A 156 12.57 -0.97 4.27
CA ALA A 156 12.84 -2.24 3.61
C ALA A 156 12.83 -3.42 4.60
N ALA A 157 13.38 -3.23 5.81
CA ALA A 157 13.36 -4.24 6.88
C ALA A 157 11.93 -4.55 7.35
N ALA A 158 11.08 -3.53 7.52
CA ALA A 158 9.67 -3.70 7.86
C ALA A 158 8.90 -4.45 6.76
N LYS A 159 9.12 -4.11 5.50
CA LYS A 159 8.54 -4.80 4.35
C LYS A 159 9.02 -6.24 4.20
N LEU A 160 10.28 -6.51 4.54
CA LEU A 160 10.82 -7.86 4.58
C LEU A 160 10.15 -8.71 5.68
N TYR A 161 9.90 -8.13 6.86
CA TYR A 161 9.09 -8.79 7.89
C TYR A 161 7.68 -9.11 7.35
N ALA A 162 7.01 -8.14 6.71
CA ALA A 162 5.67 -8.34 6.11
C ALA A 162 5.67 -9.46 5.06
N HIS A 163 6.73 -9.54 4.25
CA HIS A 163 6.92 -10.62 3.27
C HIS A 163 6.97 -11.99 3.97
N TRP A 164 7.86 -12.15 4.93
CA TRP A 164 8.07 -13.45 5.57
C TRP A 164 6.92 -13.87 6.48
N ILE A 165 6.25 -12.94 7.17
CA ILE A 165 5.08 -13.31 7.95
C ILE A 165 3.91 -13.74 7.05
N THR A 166 3.79 -13.16 5.85
CA THR A 166 2.81 -13.59 4.85
C THR A 166 3.09 -15.00 4.34
N VAL A 167 4.37 -15.32 4.06
CA VAL A 167 4.81 -16.68 3.70
C VAL A 167 4.52 -17.65 4.84
N ASN A 168 4.91 -17.30 6.07
CA ASN A 168 4.71 -18.13 7.25
C ASN A 168 3.23 -18.47 7.47
N TYR A 169 2.34 -17.47 7.41
CA TYR A 169 0.90 -17.71 7.58
C TYR A 169 0.30 -18.55 6.46
N ARG A 170 0.77 -18.39 5.22
CA ARG A 170 0.38 -19.24 4.10
C ARG A 170 0.73 -20.71 4.37
N GLU A 171 1.95 -20.96 4.82
CA GLU A 171 2.46 -22.32 5.01
C GLU A 171 1.92 -22.98 6.30
N ALA A 172 1.93 -22.25 7.43
CA ALA A 172 1.50 -22.77 8.71
C ALA A 172 -0.01 -22.95 8.85
N TYR A 173 -0.79 -22.04 8.26
CA TYR A 173 -2.26 -22.03 8.45
C TYR A 173 -3.05 -22.31 7.18
N ASN A 174 -2.37 -22.53 6.05
CA ASN A 174 -3.00 -22.79 4.75
C ASN A 174 -3.96 -21.66 4.31
N ILE A 175 -3.54 -20.40 4.53
CA ILE A 175 -4.25 -19.21 4.03
C ILE A 175 -3.82 -18.97 2.58
N PHE A 176 -4.76 -18.62 1.69
CA PHE A 176 -4.38 -18.08 0.40
C PHE A 176 -3.79 -16.68 0.59
N ALA A 177 -2.47 -16.59 0.69
CA ALA A 177 -1.74 -15.33 0.86
C ALA A 177 -0.58 -15.25 -0.12
N CYS A 178 -0.42 -14.11 -0.81
CA CYS A 178 0.68 -13.90 -1.74
C CYS A 178 1.31 -12.52 -1.55
N ASN A 179 2.60 -12.44 -1.88
CA ASN A 179 3.38 -11.21 -1.89
C ASN A 179 3.59 -10.73 -3.32
N GLY A 180 3.42 -9.42 -3.56
CA GLY A 180 3.99 -8.77 -4.73
C GLY A 180 5.35 -8.17 -4.39
N ILE A 181 6.31 -8.26 -5.30
CA ILE A 181 7.57 -7.53 -5.22
C ILE A 181 7.47 -6.36 -6.18
N LEU A 182 7.06 -5.21 -5.65
CA LEU A 182 6.78 -4.02 -6.45
C LEU A 182 8.08 -3.25 -6.66
N PHE A 183 8.45 -3.07 -7.92
CA PHE A 183 9.51 -2.16 -8.33
C PHE A 183 8.98 -0.74 -8.44
N ASN A 184 9.84 0.23 -8.81
CA ASN A 184 9.39 1.61 -8.94
C ASN A 184 8.37 1.73 -10.07
N HIS A 185 7.27 2.41 -9.80
CA HIS A 185 6.22 2.64 -10.78
C HIS A 185 5.60 4.01 -10.57
N GLU A 186 5.37 4.69 -11.66
CA GLU A 186 4.98 6.08 -11.69
C GLU A 186 3.64 6.26 -12.39
N SER A 187 2.94 7.32 -12.02
CA SER A 187 1.68 7.72 -12.67
C SER A 187 1.34 9.18 -12.39
N PRO A 188 0.34 9.76 -13.07
CA PRO A 188 -0.19 11.09 -12.73
C PRO A 188 -0.64 11.22 -11.26
N LEU A 189 -1.01 10.11 -10.60
CA LEU A 189 -1.44 10.07 -9.20
C LEU A 189 -0.29 9.89 -8.19
N ARG A 190 0.97 9.86 -8.66
CA ARG A 190 2.14 9.76 -7.78
C ARG A 190 2.17 10.88 -6.75
N GLY A 191 2.65 10.60 -5.54
CA GLY A 191 2.82 11.62 -4.50
C GLY A 191 3.84 12.67 -4.91
N GLU A 192 3.58 13.93 -4.59
CA GLU A 192 4.38 15.10 -5.03
C GLU A 192 5.81 15.11 -4.50
N THR A 193 6.05 14.46 -3.36
CA THR A 193 7.38 14.36 -2.74
C THR A 193 8.29 13.32 -3.39
N PHE A 194 7.75 12.44 -4.24
CA PHE A 194 8.54 11.45 -4.95
C PHE A 194 9.26 12.07 -6.15
N VAL A 195 10.48 11.59 -6.42
CA VAL A 195 11.44 12.23 -7.31
C VAL A 195 10.89 12.52 -8.70
N THR A 196 10.24 11.56 -9.35
CA THR A 196 9.70 11.73 -10.72
C THR A 196 8.61 12.79 -10.76
N LYS A 197 7.65 12.73 -9.84
CA LYS A 197 6.57 13.74 -9.76
C LYS A 197 7.13 15.12 -9.42
N LYS A 198 8.10 15.20 -8.48
CA LYS A 198 8.79 16.44 -8.13
C LYS A 198 9.47 17.04 -9.36
N ILE A 199 10.24 16.26 -10.12
CA ILE A 199 10.93 16.72 -11.33
C ILE A 199 9.93 17.28 -12.34
N VAL A 200 8.92 16.49 -12.70
CA VAL A 200 7.91 16.89 -13.69
C VAL A 200 7.19 18.17 -13.26
N SER A 201 6.74 18.25 -12.01
CA SER A 201 6.00 19.41 -11.50
C SER A 201 6.86 20.68 -11.51
N GLU A 202 8.11 20.59 -11.06
CA GLU A 202 9.00 21.76 -11.02
C GLU A 202 9.43 22.20 -12.44
N LEU A 203 9.73 21.26 -13.34
CA LEU A 203 10.04 21.61 -14.73
C LEU A 203 8.86 22.27 -15.45
N CYS A 204 7.62 21.79 -15.23
CA CYS A 204 6.44 22.45 -15.75
C CYS A 204 6.30 23.88 -15.22
N LYS A 205 6.51 24.12 -13.92
CA LYS A 205 6.48 25.46 -13.34
C LYS A 205 7.55 26.37 -13.95
N ILE A 206 8.78 25.89 -14.08
CA ILE A 206 9.90 26.65 -14.68
C ILE A 206 9.55 27.00 -16.15
N SER A 207 9.02 26.04 -16.91
CA SER A 207 8.62 26.26 -18.31
C SER A 207 7.50 27.30 -18.45
N LEU A 208 6.49 27.25 -17.59
CA LEU A 208 5.33 28.15 -17.66
C LEU A 208 5.65 29.57 -17.17
N PHE A 209 6.46 29.70 -16.15
CA PHE A 209 6.70 30.98 -15.47
C PHE A 209 8.07 31.58 -15.76
N GLY A 210 8.94 30.89 -16.51
CA GLY A 210 10.29 31.36 -16.89
C GLY A 210 11.25 31.49 -15.72
N LYS A 211 10.91 31.00 -14.53
CA LYS A 211 11.73 31.11 -13.30
C LYS A 211 11.46 29.96 -12.35
N GLY A 212 12.46 29.65 -11.52
CA GLY A 212 12.41 28.61 -10.51
C GLY A 212 13.72 27.83 -10.43
N LYS A 213 13.83 26.95 -9.44
CA LYS A 213 15.00 26.06 -9.24
C LYS A 213 14.52 24.69 -8.82
N LEU A 214 15.02 23.66 -9.46
CA LEU A 214 14.79 22.27 -9.06
C LEU A 214 15.97 21.80 -8.21
N PHE A 215 15.71 21.45 -6.95
CA PHE A 215 16.71 20.88 -6.05
C PHE A 215 16.55 19.36 -6.02
N LEU A 216 17.61 18.67 -6.41
CA LEU A 216 17.73 17.22 -6.38
C LEU A 216 18.88 16.80 -5.47
N GLY A 217 18.78 15.59 -4.90
CA GLY A 217 19.86 14.98 -4.12
C GLY A 217 20.94 14.38 -5.04
N ASN A 218 21.23 13.08 -4.88
CA ASN A 218 22.23 12.40 -5.69
C ASN A 218 21.75 12.22 -7.14
N LEU A 219 22.36 12.96 -8.06
CA LEU A 219 22.04 12.91 -9.50
C LEU A 219 22.49 11.63 -10.20
N TYR A 220 23.40 10.87 -9.59
CA TYR A 220 23.94 9.63 -10.17
C TYR A 220 23.20 8.37 -9.69
N SER A 221 22.18 8.53 -8.85
CA SER A 221 21.36 7.40 -8.41
C SER A 221 20.67 6.73 -9.60
N LYS A 222 20.85 5.41 -9.69
CA LYS A 222 20.17 4.59 -10.70
C LYS A 222 18.95 3.92 -10.10
N ARG A 223 17.91 3.75 -10.89
CA ARG A 223 16.68 3.04 -10.58
C ARG A 223 16.32 2.11 -11.72
N ASP A 224 15.49 1.13 -11.44
CA ASP A 224 14.82 0.26 -12.40
C ASP A 224 13.68 0.99 -13.12
#